data_aeda9a7ee1a1dcc4af3f294e194be380
#
_entry.id   aeda9a7ee1a1dcc4af3f294e194be380
#
_cell.length_a   1.000
_cell.length_b   1.000
_cell.length_c   1.000
_cell.angle_alpha   90.00
_cell.angle_beta   90.00
_cell.angle_gamma   90.00
#
_symmetry.space_group_name_H-M   'P 1'
#
loop_
_entity.id
_entity.type
_entity.pdbx_description
1 polymer ?
#
loop_
_entity_poly.entity_id
_entity_poly.type
_entity_poly.pdbx_seq_one_letter_code
_entity_poly.pdbx_strand_id
1 'polypeptide(L)'
;MISGDGVMMGYAFPVRVEAVYKAPDVPYVGLLKALDAVGRDQVYVTPSNRNNGGDHPAAFWGELLSTACKHKGVAGALTDGPVRDTTRMQALGFKVFGVQTSPLDINSRYEVVEHNVPAVIDGVDINPGDLIVADV
;
A
#
# COMPACT_ATOMS: atom_id res chain seq x y z
N MET A 1 7.42 -11.97 0.77
CA MET A 1 5.95 -11.85 1.04
C MET A 1 5.72 -11.69 2.54
N ILE A 2 4.76 -10.86 2.92
CA ILE A 2 4.38 -10.67 4.33
C ILE A 2 3.10 -11.46 4.65
N SER A 3 2.19 -11.55 3.71
CA SER A 3 0.88 -12.19 3.89
C SER A 3 0.38 -12.82 2.60
N GLY A 4 -0.48 -13.83 2.74
CA GLY A 4 -0.99 -14.65 1.64
C GLY A 4 -0.06 -15.79 1.27
N ASP A 5 -0.33 -16.46 0.17
CA ASP A 5 0.47 -17.54 -0.41
C ASP A 5 0.48 -17.47 -1.94
N GLY A 6 1.44 -18.17 -2.56
CA GLY A 6 1.58 -18.22 -4.01
C GLY A 6 1.92 -16.89 -4.68
N VAL A 7 1.74 -16.84 -5.97
CA VAL A 7 2.07 -15.68 -6.82
C VAL A 7 0.98 -14.60 -6.70
N MET A 8 1.39 -13.35 -6.55
CA MET A 8 0.54 -12.17 -6.75
C MET A 8 0.75 -11.67 -8.17
N MET A 9 -0.34 -11.50 -8.92
CA MET A 9 -0.27 -10.96 -10.28
C MET A 9 -1.48 -10.03 -10.52
N GLY A 10 -1.21 -8.86 -11.11
CA GLY A 10 -2.25 -7.89 -11.44
C GLY A 10 -1.68 -6.61 -12.02
N TYR A 11 -2.55 -5.69 -12.38
CA TYR A 11 -2.16 -4.41 -12.95
C TYR A 11 -1.91 -3.37 -11.87
N ALA A 12 -0.83 -2.61 -11.99
CA ALA A 12 -0.45 -1.62 -11.00
C ALA A 12 -1.50 -0.51 -10.85
N PHE A 13 -1.87 -0.25 -9.61
CA PHE A 13 -2.63 0.92 -9.16
C PHE A 13 -1.77 1.68 -8.16
N PRO A 14 -0.81 2.49 -8.63
CA PRO A 14 0.09 3.17 -7.73
C PRO A 14 -0.52 4.45 -7.18
N VAL A 15 -0.11 4.78 -5.95
CA VAL A 15 -0.48 6.02 -5.28
C VAL A 15 0.75 6.88 -5.01
N ARG A 16 0.54 8.20 -4.89
CA ARG A 16 1.56 9.12 -4.42
C ARG A 16 1.33 9.42 -2.95
N VAL A 17 2.40 9.27 -2.16
CA VAL A 17 2.40 9.51 -0.73
C VAL A 17 3.33 10.67 -0.42
N GLU A 18 2.93 11.57 0.46
CA GLU A 18 3.74 12.69 0.94
C GLU A 18 3.83 12.69 2.46
N ALA A 19 4.99 13.10 2.98
CA ALA A 19 5.17 13.32 4.41
C ALA A 19 4.39 14.55 4.85
N VAL A 20 3.77 14.48 6.04
CA VAL A 20 3.07 15.60 6.66
C VAL A 20 3.65 15.88 8.04
N TYR A 21 3.65 17.15 8.42
CA TYR A 21 4.21 17.60 9.71
C TYR A 21 3.13 18.04 10.70
N LYS A 22 1.89 18.01 10.27
CA LYS A 22 0.71 18.30 11.08
C LYS A 22 -0.40 17.33 10.74
N ALA A 23 -1.14 16.88 11.74
CA ALA A 23 -2.33 16.07 11.51
C ALA A 23 -3.34 16.84 10.64
N PRO A 24 -3.89 16.21 9.58
CA PRO A 24 -4.95 16.81 8.79
C PRO A 24 -6.23 16.93 9.62
N ASP A 25 -7.07 17.91 9.30
CA ASP A 25 -8.37 18.10 9.97
C ASP A 25 -9.28 16.87 9.77
N VAL A 26 -9.20 16.23 8.60
CA VAL A 26 -9.88 14.97 8.30
C VAL A 26 -8.83 13.94 7.86
N PRO A 27 -8.59 12.90 8.66
CA PRO A 27 -7.56 11.91 8.33
C PRO A 27 -8.00 10.98 7.18
N TYR A 28 -7.02 10.44 6.45
CA TYR A 28 -7.18 9.39 5.45
C TYR A 28 -8.01 9.72 4.20
N VAL A 29 -8.34 10.98 3.94
CA VAL A 29 -9.20 11.34 2.79
C VAL A 29 -8.64 10.81 1.47
N GLY A 30 -7.36 11.03 1.18
CA GLY A 30 -6.72 10.53 -0.04
C GLY A 30 -6.64 9.01 -0.09
N LEU A 31 -6.33 8.37 1.06
CA LEU A 31 -6.30 6.91 1.18
C LEU A 31 -7.66 6.29 0.88
N LEU A 32 -8.73 6.84 1.44
CA LEU A 32 -10.09 6.34 1.21
C LEU A 32 -10.54 6.54 -0.23
N LYS A 33 -10.20 7.68 -0.86
CA LYS A 33 -10.44 7.90 -2.29
C LYS A 33 -9.71 6.88 -3.17
N ALA A 34 -8.44 6.59 -2.86
CA ALA A 34 -7.68 5.57 -3.57
C ALA A 34 -8.29 4.17 -3.37
N LEU A 35 -8.74 3.86 -2.15
CA LEU A 35 -9.42 2.60 -1.83
C LEU A 35 -10.75 2.45 -2.59
N ASP A 36 -11.49 3.53 -2.76
CA ASP A 36 -12.72 3.52 -3.58
C ASP A 36 -12.41 3.31 -5.07
N ALA A 37 -11.33 3.88 -5.57
CA ALA A 37 -10.97 3.85 -6.98
C ALA A 37 -10.32 2.53 -7.43
N VAL A 38 -9.52 1.88 -6.56
CA VAL A 38 -8.87 0.61 -6.91
C VAL A 38 -9.90 -0.47 -7.19
N GLY A 39 -9.66 -1.30 -8.20
CA GLY A 39 -10.60 -2.30 -8.69
C GLY A 39 -10.04 -3.72 -8.77
N ARG A 40 -10.87 -4.59 -9.37
CA ARG A 40 -10.54 -6.01 -9.59
C ARG A 40 -9.26 -6.15 -10.41
N ASP A 41 -8.49 -7.19 -10.08
CA ASP A 41 -7.25 -7.58 -10.77
C ASP A 41 -6.14 -6.51 -10.75
N GLN A 42 -6.31 -5.47 -9.93
CA GLN A 42 -5.24 -4.49 -9.69
C GLN A 42 -4.40 -4.85 -8.47
N VAL A 43 -3.16 -4.41 -8.46
CA VAL A 43 -2.25 -4.42 -7.30
C VAL A 43 -2.13 -3.00 -6.78
N TYR A 44 -2.53 -2.78 -5.53
CA TYR A 44 -2.36 -1.48 -4.87
C TYR A 44 -0.87 -1.28 -4.54
N VAL A 45 -0.26 -0.26 -5.14
CA VAL A 45 1.18 0.02 -4.98
C VAL A 45 1.34 1.30 -4.16
N THR A 46 1.92 1.18 -2.96
CA THR A 46 2.13 2.32 -2.07
C THR A 46 3.60 2.47 -1.70
N PRO A 47 4.29 3.51 -2.19
CA PRO A 47 5.66 3.79 -1.80
C PRO A 47 5.74 4.25 -0.34
N SER A 48 6.84 3.90 0.33
CA SER A 48 7.11 4.33 1.71
C SER A 48 7.67 5.75 1.82
N ASN A 49 7.99 6.36 0.69
CA ASN A 49 8.61 7.68 0.61
C ASN A 49 9.97 7.80 1.35
N ARG A 50 10.68 6.67 1.51
CA ARG A 50 11.97 6.60 2.24
C ARG A 50 13.01 7.58 1.68
N ASN A 51 12.97 7.84 0.37
CA ASN A 51 13.92 8.72 -0.33
C ASN A 51 13.55 10.22 -0.28
N ASN A 52 12.37 10.56 0.25
CA ASN A 52 11.84 11.93 0.27
C ASN A 52 11.76 12.51 1.70
N GLY A 53 12.67 12.11 2.59
CA GLY A 53 12.78 12.67 3.94
C GLY A 53 11.82 12.06 4.98
N GLY A 54 11.21 10.95 4.65
CA GLY A 54 10.33 10.23 5.58
C GLY A 54 11.11 9.27 6.48
N ASP A 55 11.56 9.73 7.65
CA ASP A 55 12.30 8.91 8.62
C ASP A 55 11.40 8.05 9.53
N HIS A 56 10.10 8.09 9.36
CA HIS A 56 9.20 7.37 10.25
C HIS A 56 8.84 5.99 9.71
N PRO A 57 9.04 4.92 10.49
CA PRO A 57 8.70 3.55 10.10
C PRO A 57 7.18 3.29 10.19
N ALA A 58 6.37 4.18 9.64
CA ALA A 58 4.92 4.05 9.62
C ALA A 58 4.47 2.93 8.69
N ALA A 59 3.47 2.17 9.12
CA ALA A 59 2.89 1.10 8.32
C ALA A 59 1.89 1.66 7.31
N PHE A 60 2.20 1.46 6.03
CA PHE A 60 1.38 1.91 4.89
C PHE A 60 0.24 0.94 4.54
N TRP A 61 0.28 -0.28 5.10
CA TRP A 61 -0.71 -1.32 4.82
C TRP A 61 -1.07 -2.10 6.09
N GLY A 62 -2.31 -2.60 6.16
CA GLY A 62 -2.80 -3.37 7.29
C GLY A 62 -4.11 -4.12 7.00
N GLU A 63 -4.73 -4.66 8.06
CA GLU A 63 -5.93 -5.52 7.98
C GLU A 63 -7.12 -4.82 7.29
N LEU A 64 -7.44 -3.58 7.66
CA LEU A 64 -8.63 -2.90 7.14
C LEU A 64 -8.56 -2.69 5.63
N LEU A 65 -7.41 -2.25 5.12
CA LEU A 65 -7.19 -2.10 3.68
C LEU A 65 -7.23 -3.44 2.96
N SER A 66 -6.60 -4.47 3.53
CA SER A 66 -6.61 -5.83 3.00
C SER A 66 -8.03 -6.40 2.90
N THR A 67 -8.85 -6.19 3.92
CA THR A 67 -10.25 -6.64 3.95
C THR A 67 -11.06 -5.96 2.85
N ALA A 68 -11.00 -4.64 2.76
CA ALA A 68 -11.72 -3.87 1.75
C ALA A 68 -11.27 -4.25 0.32
N CYS A 69 -9.96 -4.33 0.09
CA CYS A 69 -9.39 -4.71 -1.20
C CYS A 69 -9.78 -6.14 -1.61
N LYS A 70 -9.77 -7.09 -0.67
CA LYS A 70 -10.21 -8.47 -0.93
C LYS A 70 -11.66 -8.52 -1.40
N HIS A 71 -12.57 -7.80 -0.76
CA HIS A 71 -13.98 -7.72 -1.17
C HIS A 71 -14.16 -7.13 -2.56
N LYS A 72 -13.28 -6.24 -2.98
CA LYS A 72 -13.30 -5.63 -4.32
C LYS A 72 -12.64 -6.49 -5.40
N GLY A 73 -12.01 -7.61 -5.04
CA GLY A 73 -11.28 -8.48 -5.97
C GLY A 73 -9.92 -7.91 -6.38
N VAL A 74 -9.34 -7.01 -5.58
CA VAL A 74 -7.97 -6.51 -5.76
C VAL A 74 -7.00 -7.67 -5.58
N ALA A 75 -6.00 -7.79 -6.46
CA ALA A 75 -5.09 -8.93 -6.52
C ALA A 75 -4.12 -8.99 -5.33
N GLY A 76 -3.77 -7.83 -4.77
CA GLY A 76 -2.87 -7.72 -3.63
C GLY A 76 -2.34 -6.32 -3.42
N ALA A 77 -1.35 -6.19 -2.53
CA ALA A 77 -0.68 -4.93 -2.25
C ALA A 77 0.85 -5.07 -2.26
N LEU A 78 1.52 -4.03 -2.74
CA LEU A 78 2.98 -3.92 -2.80
C LEU A 78 3.41 -2.62 -2.13
N THR A 79 4.38 -2.71 -1.21
CA THR A 79 5.01 -1.54 -0.58
C THR A 79 6.49 -1.81 -0.30
N ASP A 80 7.32 -0.81 -0.44
CA ASP A 80 8.71 -0.82 0.06
C ASP A 80 8.80 -0.32 1.52
N GLY A 81 7.65 -0.12 2.16
CA GLY A 81 7.52 0.29 3.55
C GLY A 81 7.06 -0.82 4.49
N PRO A 82 6.92 -0.47 5.78
CA PRO A 82 6.35 -1.37 6.78
C PRO A 82 4.87 -1.65 6.57
N VAL A 83 4.44 -2.79 7.14
CA VAL A 83 3.03 -3.19 7.25
C VAL A 83 2.68 -3.49 8.70
N ARG A 84 1.38 -3.53 9.03
CA ARG A 84 0.87 -3.92 10.35
C ARG A 84 -0.15 -5.05 10.25
N ASP A 85 -0.64 -5.54 11.39
CA ASP A 85 -1.72 -6.52 11.51
C ASP A 85 -1.45 -7.85 10.76
N THR A 86 -0.19 -8.27 10.69
CA THR A 86 0.27 -9.37 9.83
C THR A 86 -0.46 -10.69 10.09
N THR A 87 -0.72 -11.05 11.36
CA THR A 87 -1.46 -12.25 11.73
C THR A 87 -2.88 -12.25 11.15
N ARG A 88 -3.55 -11.11 11.20
CA ARG A 88 -4.91 -10.97 10.67
C ARG A 88 -4.94 -10.96 9.14
N MET A 89 -3.96 -10.31 8.52
CA MET A 89 -3.80 -10.36 7.05
C MET A 89 -3.53 -11.78 6.55
N GLN A 90 -2.70 -12.54 7.27
CA GLN A 90 -2.45 -13.97 6.96
C GLN A 90 -3.72 -14.81 7.05
N ALA A 91 -4.49 -14.65 8.14
CA ALA A 91 -5.77 -15.33 8.30
C ALA A 91 -6.77 -14.95 7.19
N LEU A 92 -6.73 -13.71 6.72
CA LEU A 92 -7.54 -13.24 5.60
C LEU A 92 -7.09 -13.87 4.26
N GLY A 93 -5.82 -14.25 4.13
CA GLY A 93 -5.23 -14.77 2.89
C GLY A 93 -5.08 -13.71 1.78
N PHE A 94 -5.04 -12.44 2.12
CA PHE A 94 -4.78 -11.36 1.17
C PHE A 94 -3.27 -11.21 0.94
N LYS A 95 -2.85 -11.11 -0.32
CA LYS A 95 -1.43 -11.09 -0.70
C LYS A 95 -0.84 -9.72 -0.48
N VAL A 96 0.18 -9.64 0.38
CA VAL A 96 0.89 -8.38 0.68
C VAL A 96 2.39 -8.60 0.63
N PHE A 97 3.07 -7.81 -0.18
CA PHE A 97 4.52 -7.72 -0.24
C PHE A 97 4.97 -6.41 0.41
N GLY A 98 5.83 -6.51 1.40
CA GLY A 98 6.38 -5.39 2.16
C GLY A 98 7.73 -5.77 2.74
N VAL A 99 8.46 -4.83 3.34
CA VAL A 99 9.86 -5.07 3.77
C VAL A 99 10.00 -5.37 5.26
N GLN A 100 9.08 -4.89 6.09
CA GLN A 100 9.15 -5.05 7.57
C GLN A 100 7.79 -4.82 8.21
N THR A 101 7.72 -4.96 9.54
CA THR A 101 6.51 -4.67 10.31
C THR A 101 6.71 -3.45 11.21
N SER A 102 5.64 -2.67 11.41
CA SER A 102 5.61 -1.55 12.36
C SER A 102 4.19 -1.35 12.88
N PRO A 103 3.99 -1.09 14.17
CA PRO A 103 2.66 -0.77 14.71
C PRO A 103 2.24 0.69 14.45
N LEU A 104 3.15 1.54 13.96
CA LEU A 104 2.86 2.97 13.79
C LEU A 104 1.95 3.20 12.58
N ASP A 105 0.93 4.01 12.77
CA ASP A 105 0.03 4.44 11.71
C ASP A 105 0.61 5.58 10.87
N ILE A 106 0.15 5.73 9.63
CA ILE A 106 0.53 6.83 8.75
C ILE A 106 -0.08 8.17 9.16
N ASN A 107 -1.17 8.17 9.94
CA ASN A 107 -1.83 9.41 10.38
C ASN A 107 -0.84 10.36 11.07
N SER A 108 -0.88 11.62 10.73
CA SER A 108 0.04 12.67 11.19
C SER A 108 1.50 12.51 10.76
N ARG A 109 1.80 11.57 9.85
CA ARG A 109 3.14 11.30 9.32
C ARG A 109 3.17 11.34 7.81
N TYR A 110 2.17 10.74 7.17
CA TYR A 110 2.06 10.64 5.72
C TYR A 110 0.61 10.75 5.27
N GLU A 111 0.43 11.23 4.05
CA GLU A 111 -0.87 11.25 3.37
C GLU A 111 -0.75 10.68 1.96
N VAL A 112 -1.77 9.94 1.53
CA VAL A 112 -1.99 9.63 0.11
C VAL A 112 -2.60 10.87 -0.53
N VAL A 113 -1.86 11.50 -1.45
CA VAL A 113 -2.28 12.77 -2.08
C VAL A 113 -2.86 12.58 -3.47
N GLU A 114 -2.44 11.54 -4.17
CA GLU A 114 -2.97 11.15 -5.48
C GLU A 114 -3.00 9.63 -5.64
N HIS A 115 -3.85 9.16 -6.53
CA HIS A 115 -3.91 7.75 -6.91
C HIS A 115 -3.92 7.59 -8.42
N ASN A 116 -3.56 6.39 -8.87
CA ASN A 116 -3.42 6.02 -10.29
C ASN A 116 -2.44 6.95 -11.02
N VAL A 117 -1.30 7.20 -10.40
CA VAL A 117 -0.20 8.05 -10.89
C VAL A 117 1.12 7.29 -10.76
N PRO A 118 2.16 7.60 -11.55
CA PRO A 118 3.46 6.96 -11.43
C PRO A 118 4.03 7.03 -10.01
N ALA A 119 4.63 5.93 -9.56
CA ALA A 119 5.29 5.80 -8.26
C ALA A 119 6.66 5.16 -8.41
N VAL A 120 7.52 5.33 -7.42
CA VAL A 120 8.84 4.67 -7.35
C VAL A 120 8.85 3.74 -6.15
N ILE A 121 9.12 2.46 -6.38
CA ILE A 121 9.28 1.43 -5.36
C ILE A 121 10.72 0.92 -5.42
N ASP A 122 11.47 1.14 -4.35
CA ASP A 122 12.88 0.71 -4.23
C ASP A 122 13.75 1.07 -5.47
N GLY A 123 13.56 2.28 -6.00
CA GLY A 123 14.27 2.79 -7.17
C GLY A 123 13.72 2.33 -8.53
N VAL A 124 12.62 1.58 -8.55
CA VAL A 124 11.97 1.12 -9.78
C VAL A 124 10.73 1.96 -10.07
N ASP A 125 10.67 2.55 -11.26
CA ASP A 125 9.49 3.28 -11.74
C ASP A 125 8.35 2.30 -12.03
N ILE A 126 7.17 2.57 -11.48
CA ILE A 126 5.95 1.81 -11.71
C ILE A 126 4.86 2.77 -12.20
N ASN A 127 4.37 2.50 -13.40
CA ASN A 127 3.29 3.29 -14.00
C ASN A 127 1.93 2.61 -13.79
N PRO A 128 0.83 3.40 -13.77
CA PRO A 128 -0.51 2.82 -13.78
C PRO A 128 -0.69 1.82 -14.94
N GLY A 129 -1.18 0.62 -14.61
CA GLY A 129 -1.42 -0.44 -15.59
C GLY A 129 -0.22 -1.33 -15.91
N ASP A 130 0.98 -1.07 -15.36
CA ASP A 130 2.10 -2.00 -15.47
C ASP A 130 1.73 -3.37 -14.86
N LEU A 131 2.21 -4.45 -15.46
CA LEU A 131 1.99 -5.79 -14.92
C LEU A 131 2.93 -6.03 -13.72
N ILE A 132 2.33 -6.23 -12.57
CA ILE A 132 3.04 -6.63 -11.34
C ILE A 132 2.95 -8.13 -11.19
N VAL A 133 4.11 -8.78 -11.05
CA VAL A 133 4.24 -10.19 -10.69
C VAL A 133 5.17 -10.29 -9.50
N ALA A 134 4.69 -10.84 -8.41
CA ALA A 134 5.47 -11.02 -7.19
C ALA A 134 5.33 -12.44 -6.65
N ASP A 135 6.45 -13.05 -6.36
CA ASP A 135 6.57 -14.43 -5.87
C ASP A 135 7.49 -14.47 -4.64
N VAL A 136 7.53 -15.60 -3.93
CA VAL A 136 8.36 -15.84 -2.74
C VAL A 136 9.63 -16.61 -3.07
#